data_91f6e246e9ce8332ecb6737fc56c6302
#
_entry.id   91f6e246e9ce8332ecb6737fc56c6302
#
_cell.length_a   1.000
_cell.length_b   1.000
_cell.length_c   1.000
_cell.angle_alpha   90.00
_cell.angle_beta   90.00
_cell.angle_gamma   90.00
#
_symmetry.space_group_name_H-M   'P 1'
#
loop_
_entity.id
_entity.type
_entity.pdbx_description
1 polymer ?
#
loop_
_entity_poly.entity_id
_entity_poly.type
_entity_poly.pdbx_seq_one_letter_code
_entity_poly.pdbx_strand_id
1 'polypeptide(L)'
;MSMKKLFLLILSVFIFKAAQSQEQSAVFSHYHISPILISPAYAGFTDNHQIQMNIRSQWTGFPESPKSYGIGYNGPIGKTLGLGVGLMSETLGNMTNVRFQLNYAFRYQVKDVKFAAGFSTEFLTRKLAQSVLESPLYEQGDLIIEDAVDGNKIFDASLGFYSTLKDRTFIGLTFSNLVVARIGDIESGDTDGSLFRFVMLNFGHEFDIEQYNFKLRPSLLVQRIKDKPFQADFNLLGSFIDDKLIAGASYRAGLGGAVGLLLGTNIDVFRLYYSYDLTFQSVQKYNGGTHEVTIAFDFNGGKKRFDRSQPNGRK
;
A
#
# COMPACT_ATOMS: atom_id res chain seq x y z
N MET A 1 -42.16 -10.84 8.10
CA MET A 1 -41.08 -11.84 7.90
C MET A 1 -40.49 -12.15 9.26
N SER A 2 -40.47 -13.42 9.69
CA SER A 2 -39.97 -13.79 11.03
C SER A 2 -38.46 -13.45 11.13
N MET A 3 -38.02 -12.90 12.29
CA MET A 3 -36.59 -12.61 12.58
C MET A 3 -35.67 -13.78 12.25
N LYS A 4 -36.11 -15.03 12.45
CA LYS A 4 -35.39 -16.25 12.08
C LYS A 4 -35.12 -16.36 10.56
N LYS A 5 -36.08 -15.94 9.73
CA LYS A 5 -35.92 -15.95 8.25
C LYS A 5 -34.99 -14.83 7.77
N LEU A 6 -34.99 -13.68 8.44
CA LEU A 6 -34.03 -12.59 8.17
C LEU A 6 -32.62 -12.98 8.57
N PHE A 7 -32.45 -13.65 9.72
CA PHE A 7 -31.16 -14.15 10.18
C PHE A 7 -30.60 -15.25 9.25
N LEU A 8 -31.43 -16.17 8.77
CA LEU A 8 -31.06 -17.19 7.80
C LEU A 8 -30.72 -16.60 6.43
N LEU A 9 -31.40 -15.53 6.01
CA LEU A 9 -31.10 -14.83 4.76
C LEU A 9 -29.76 -14.08 4.87
N ILE A 10 -29.47 -13.45 5.99
CA ILE A 10 -28.18 -12.80 6.24
C ILE A 10 -27.07 -13.86 6.33
N LEU A 11 -27.32 -14.99 6.99
CA LEU A 11 -26.35 -16.08 7.10
C LEU A 11 -26.06 -16.74 5.72
N SER A 12 -27.05 -16.87 4.84
CA SER A 12 -26.87 -17.44 3.49
C SER A 12 -26.04 -16.56 2.57
N VAL A 13 -26.04 -15.24 2.75
CA VAL A 13 -25.18 -14.29 2.00
C VAL A 13 -23.70 -14.46 2.36
N PHE A 14 -23.40 -14.97 3.58
CA PHE A 14 -22.00 -15.21 4.01
C PHE A 14 -21.41 -16.56 3.56
N ILE A 15 -22.21 -17.46 2.94
CA ILE A 15 -21.76 -18.83 2.62
C ILE A 15 -21.24 -18.98 1.19
N PHE A 16 -21.48 -18.04 0.28
CA PHE A 16 -20.91 -18.07 -1.07
C PHE A 16 -19.42 -17.67 -1.07
N LYS A 17 -18.55 -18.55 -0.56
CA LYS A 17 -17.12 -18.50 -0.80
C LYS A 17 -16.81 -19.23 -2.12
N ALA A 18 -16.83 -18.51 -3.22
CA ALA A 18 -16.16 -18.99 -4.42
C ALA A 18 -14.65 -18.99 -4.13
N ALA A 19 -14.04 -20.16 -4.06
CA ALA A 19 -12.59 -20.31 -4.01
C ALA A 19 -12.05 -19.91 -5.39
N GLN A 20 -11.69 -18.64 -5.56
CA GLN A 20 -10.93 -18.18 -6.71
C GLN A 20 -9.48 -18.05 -6.28
N SER A 21 -8.61 -18.86 -6.88
CA SER A 21 -7.17 -18.64 -6.84
C SER A 21 -6.89 -17.32 -7.55
N GLN A 22 -6.32 -16.32 -6.83
CA GLN A 22 -6.19 -14.97 -7.36
C GLN A 22 -4.77 -14.46 -7.13
N GLU A 23 -4.13 -14.13 -8.22
CA GLU A 23 -2.90 -13.34 -8.23
C GLU A 23 -3.23 -11.94 -7.70
N GLN A 24 -2.81 -11.64 -6.49
CA GLN A 24 -2.93 -10.33 -5.88
C GLN A 24 -1.55 -9.69 -5.89
N SER A 25 -1.40 -8.57 -6.59
CA SER A 25 -0.18 -7.75 -6.46
C SER A 25 0.04 -7.42 -4.99
N ALA A 26 1.27 -7.63 -4.50
CA ALA A 26 1.58 -7.34 -3.11
C ALA A 26 1.35 -5.86 -2.83
N VAL A 27 0.47 -5.59 -1.89
CA VAL A 27 0.33 -4.28 -1.28
C VAL A 27 0.99 -4.36 0.09
N PHE A 28 1.97 -3.49 0.35
CA PHE A 28 2.56 -3.38 1.67
C PHE A 28 1.49 -3.00 2.70
N SER A 29 1.46 -3.65 3.85
CA SER A 29 0.49 -3.37 4.91
C SER A 29 0.76 -2.01 5.57
N HIS A 30 1.99 -1.50 5.49
CA HIS A 30 2.40 -0.23 6.11
C HIS A 30 1.93 1.03 5.36
N TYR A 31 0.99 0.93 4.41
CA TYR A 31 0.39 2.09 3.73
C TYR A 31 -0.28 3.07 4.70
N HIS A 32 -0.79 2.59 5.84
CA HIS A 32 -1.43 3.43 6.85
C HIS A 32 -0.46 4.31 7.65
N ILE A 33 0.84 4.01 7.58
CA ILE A 33 1.93 4.87 8.06
C ILE A 33 2.62 5.61 6.90
N SER A 34 2.59 5.06 5.70
CA SER A 34 3.24 5.61 4.51
C SER A 34 2.31 5.58 3.29
N PRO A 35 1.39 6.56 3.18
CA PRO A 35 0.38 6.56 2.11
C PRO A 35 0.94 6.67 0.69
N ILE A 36 2.22 7.03 0.50
CA ILE A 36 2.89 7.01 -0.81
C ILE A 36 2.88 5.60 -1.45
N LEU A 37 2.77 4.55 -0.62
CA LEU A 37 2.70 3.16 -1.10
C LEU A 37 1.42 2.84 -1.88
N ILE A 38 0.37 3.66 -1.71
CA ILE A 38 -0.93 3.44 -2.35
C ILE A 38 -1.44 4.64 -3.15
N SER A 39 -0.83 5.83 -3.01
CA SER A 39 -1.33 7.03 -3.69
C SER A 39 -0.21 7.93 -4.20
N PRO A 40 -0.15 8.20 -5.51
CA PRO A 40 0.81 9.15 -6.08
C PRO A 40 0.61 10.58 -5.57
N ALA A 41 -0.61 10.94 -5.14
CA ALA A 41 -0.90 12.26 -4.57
C ALA A 41 -0.15 12.53 -3.26
N TYR A 42 0.34 11.50 -2.58
CA TYR A 42 1.11 11.67 -1.35
C TYR A 42 2.58 12.03 -1.59
N ALA A 43 3.07 12.02 -2.84
CA ALA A 43 4.43 12.43 -3.16
C ALA A 43 4.67 13.87 -2.68
N GLY A 44 5.65 14.05 -1.77
CA GLY A 44 5.97 15.34 -1.16
C GLY A 44 4.82 16.02 -0.41
N PHE A 45 3.76 15.31 -0.05
CA PHE A 45 2.60 15.87 0.67
C PHE A 45 2.98 16.41 2.05
N THR A 46 3.87 15.73 2.73
CA THR A 46 4.58 16.26 3.90
C THR A 46 5.69 17.20 3.44
N ASP A 47 6.06 18.17 4.28
CA ASP A 47 7.15 19.09 3.96
C ASP A 47 8.56 18.46 4.16
N ASN A 48 8.63 17.16 4.35
CA ASN A 48 9.85 16.39 4.56
C ASN A 48 10.21 15.61 3.30
N HIS A 49 11.52 15.47 3.06
CA HIS A 49 12.04 14.45 2.15
C HIS A 49 12.17 13.14 2.91
N GLN A 50 11.79 12.05 2.30
CA GLN A 50 11.84 10.73 2.91
C GLN A 50 12.48 9.72 1.95
N ILE A 51 13.41 8.93 2.46
CA ILE A 51 13.85 7.67 1.84
C ILE A 51 13.26 6.54 2.67
N GLN A 52 12.66 5.55 2.01
CA GLN A 52 11.97 4.44 2.67
C GLN A 52 12.35 3.13 2.01
N MET A 53 12.54 2.10 2.81
CA MET A 53 12.69 0.72 2.40
C MET A 53 11.63 -0.14 3.06
N ASN A 54 11.00 -1.01 2.28
CA ASN A 54 10.00 -1.97 2.74
C ASN A 54 10.43 -3.38 2.37
N ILE A 55 10.29 -4.30 3.31
CA ILE A 55 10.55 -5.73 3.11
C ILE A 55 9.33 -6.47 3.65
N ARG A 56 8.71 -7.30 2.82
CA ARG A 56 7.58 -8.14 3.20
C ARG A 56 7.82 -9.58 2.79
N SER A 57 7.65 -10.51 3.73
CA SER A 57 7.69 -11.95 3.50
C SER A 57 6.36 -12.55 3.94
N GLN A 58 5.59 -13.07 2.99
CA GLN A 58 4.27 -13.63 3.24
C GLN A 58 4.38 -15.15 3.44
N TRP A 59 3.56 -15.70 4.33
CA TRP A 59 3.47 -17.15 4.58
C TRP A 59 4.83 -17.80 4.80
N THR A 60 5.62 -17.25 5.71
CA THR A 60 6.99 -17.72 6.01
C THR A 60 7.01 -19.20 6.36
N GLY A 61 8.06 -19.90 5.92
CA GLY A 61 8.17 -21.35 6.06
C GLY A 61 7.49 -22.15 4.94
N PHE A 62 6.73 -21.51 4.06
CA PHE A 62 6.19 -22.15 2.87
C PHE A 62 7.21 -22.07 1.72
N PRO A 63 7.47 -23.15 0.97
CA PRO A 63 8.35 -23.11 -0.19
C PRO A 63 7.86 -22.04 -1.19
N GLU A 64 8.80 -21.28 -1.78
CA GLU A 64 8.50 -20.25 -2.80
C GLU A 64 7.46 -19.22 -2.35
N SER A 65 7.37 -18.96 -1.03
CA SER A 65 6.45 -17.99 -0.47
C SER A 65 6.71 -16.57 -1.03
N PRO A 66 5.66 -15.74 -1.17
CA PRO A 66 5.80 -14.40 -1.73
C PRO A 66 6.76 -13.53 -0.91
N LYS A 67 7.69 -12.85 -1.61
CA LYS A 67 8.61 -11.87 -1.02
C LYS A 67 8.55 -10.59 -1.81
N SER A 68 8.44 -9.46 -1.11
CA SER A 68 8.39 -8.14 -1.72
C SER A 68 9.43 -7.24 -1.09
N TYR A 69 10.16 -6.52 -1.93
CA TYR A 69 11.17 -5.55 -1.55
C TYR A 69 10.82 -4.23 -2.23
N GLY A 70 10.82 -3.15 -1.49
CA GLY A 70 10.57 -1.82 -2.01
C GLY A 70 11.61 -0.84 -1.49
N ILE A 71 12.06 0.06 -2.34
CA ILE A 71 12.82 1.24 -1.95
C ILE A 71 12.23 2.44 -2.67
N GLY A 72 12.08 3.55 -1.99
CA GLY A 72 11.53 4.75 -2.57
C GLY A 72 12.04 6.00 -1.89
N TYR A 73 11.93 7.07 -2.66
CA TYR A 73 12.14 8.44 -2.21
C TYR A 73 10.88 9.23 -2.52
N ASN A 74 10.49 10.11 -1.62
CA ASN A 74 9.49 11.13 -1.89
C ASN A 74 9.85 12.43 -1.17
N GLY A 75 9.46 13.56 -1.77
CA GLY A 75 9.74 14.86 -1.16
C GLY A 75 9.15 16.01 -1.95
N PRO A 76 9.04 17.19 -1.30
CA PRO A 76 8.53 18.40 -1.94
C PRO A 76 9.56 19.01 -2.89
N ILE A 77 9.08 19.57 -4.00
CA ILE A 77 9.84 20.47 -4.87
C ILE A 77 9.19 21.86 -4.79
N GLY A 78 9.81 22.73 -4.03
CA GLY A 78 9.22 24.03 -3.75
C GLY A 78 7.93 23.92 -2.91
N LYS A 79 6.96 24.84 -3.15
CA LYS A 79 5.76 24.92 -2.32
C LYS A 79 4.58 24.07 -2.82
N THR A 80 4.53 23.82 -4.12
CA THR A 80 3.33 23.30 -4.79
C THR A 80 3.53 21.93 -5.44
N LEU A 81 4.77 21.52 -5.68
CA LEU A 81 5.07 20.26 -6.35
C LEU A 81 5.62 19.24 -5.36
N GLY A 82 5.35 17.98 -5.62
CA GLY A 82 5.95 16.83 -4.97
C GLY A 82 6.43 15.82 -5.99
N LEU A 83 7.55 15.18 -5.72
CA LEU A 83 8.08 14.08 -6.50
C LEU A 83 8.28 12.85 -5.63
N GLY A 84 8.05 11.68 -6.25
CA GLY A 84 8.40 10.39 -5.68
C GLY A 84 9.00 9.48 -6.73
N VAL A 85 9.96 8.67 -6.32
CA VAL A 85 10.58 7.62 -7.13
C VAL A 85 10.52 6.35 -6.32
N GLY A 86 10.08 5.25 -6.93
CA GLY A 86 10.01 3.95 -6.28
C GLY A 86 10.52 2.83 -7.17
N LEU A 87 11.17 1.86 -6.57
CA LEU A 87 11.52 0.58 -7.16
C LEU A 87 10.99 -0.52 -6.25
N MET A 88 10.26 -1.46 -6.81
CA MET A 88 9.72 -2.60 -6.09
C MET A 88 10.02 -3.89 -6.85
N SER A 89 10.41 -4.92 -6.13
CA SER A 89 10.55 -6.27 -6.64
C SER A 89 9.67 -7.21 -5.83
N GLU A 90 8.90 -8.03 -6.50
CA GLU A 90 8.04 -9.05 -5.90
C GLU A 90 8.31 -10.39 -6.56
N THR A 91 8.48 -11.42 -5.74
CA THR A 91 8.62 -12.81 -6.21
C THR A 91 7.47 -13.61 -5.63
N LEU A 92 6.75 -14.34 -6.49
CA LEU A 92 5.66 -15.24 -6.13
C LEU A 92 5.88 -16.56 -6.87
N GLY A 93 6.30 -17.59 -6.17
CA GLY A 93 6.72 -18.84 -6.82
C GLY A 93 7.84 -18.57 -7.82
N ASN A 94 7.63 -19.03 -9.03
CA ASN A 94 8.57 -18.84 -10.15
C ASN A 94 8.40 -17.49 -10.88
N MET A 95 7.46 -16.64 -10.46
CA MET A 95 7.22 -15.35 -11.11
C MET A 95 7.89 -14.23 -10.34
N THR A 96 8.60 -13.35 -11.07
CA THR A 96 9.20 -12.13 -10.52
C THR A 96 8.65 -10.90 -11.25
N ASN A 97 8.12 -9.97 -10.49
CA ASN A 97 7.67 -8.67 -10.94
C ASN A 97 8.65 -7.59 -10.45
N VAL A 98 9.16 -6.76 -11.35
CA VAL A 98 9.97 -5.58 -10.99
C VAL A 98 9.24 -4.34 -11.50
N ARG A 99 8.91 -3.42 -10.58
CA ARG A 99 8.19 -2.18 -10.88
C ARG A 99 9.08 -0.99 -10.58
N PHE A 100 9.23 -0.11 -11.55
CA PHE A 100 9.76 1.24 -11.39
C PHE A 100 8.60 2.23 -11.48
N GLN A 101 8.53 3.17 -10.55
CA GLN A 101 7.43 4.13 -10.45
C GLN A 101 7.96 5.55 -10.27
N LEU A 102 7.41 6.48 -11.03
CA LEU A 102 7.59 7.93 -10.86
C LEU A 102 6.26 8.55 -10.46
N ASN A 103 6.25 9.29 -9.36
CA ASN A 103 5.08 9.97 -8.84
C ASN A 103 5.26 11.48 -8.95
N TYR A 104 4.24 12.15 -9.47
CA TYR A 104 4.17 13.59 -9.59
C TYR A 104 2.92 14.05 -8.85
N ALA A 105 3.06 14.98 -7.92
CA ALA A 105 1.93 15.52 -7.19
C ALA A 105 1.92 17.04 -7.25
N PHE A 106 0.73 17.58 -7.43
CA PHE A 106 0.46 18.99 -7.25
C PHE A 106 -0.29 19.16 -5.93
N ARG A 107 0.29 19.96 -5.01
CA ARG A 107 -0.24 20.16 -3.67
C ARG A 107 -0.59 21.61 -3.43
N TYR A 108 -1.68 21.80 -2.73
CA TYR A 108 -2.23 23.11 -2.45
C TYR A 108 -2.80 23.17 -1.04
N GLN A 109 -2.68 24.31 -0.37
CA GLN A 109 -3.21 24.49 0.98
C GLN A 109 -4.08 25.76 1.04
N VAL A 110 -5.30 25.60 1.55
CA VAL A 110 -6.22 26.71 1.86
C VAL A 110 -6.61 26.59 3.32
N LYS A 111 -6.18 27.55 4.12
CA LYS A 111 -6.41 27.54 5.58
C LYS A 111 -5.96 26.21 6.18
N ASP A 112 -6.89 25.49 6.79
CA ASP A 112 -6.65 24.21 7.49
C ASP A 112 -6.74 22.98 6.58
N VAL A 113 -7.05 23.15 5.30
CA VAL A 113 -7.16 22.07 4.33
C VAL A 113 -5.93 22.04 3.46
N LYS A 114 -5.21 20.92 3.47
CA LYS A 114 -4.20 20.57 2.46
C LYS A 114 -4.83 19.62 1.46
N PHE A 115 -4.56 19.83 0.20
CA PHE A 115 -5.04 19.02 -0.91
C PHE A 115 -3.91 18.71 -1.87
N ALA A 116 -3.89 17.49 -2.41
CA ALA A 116 -2.98 17.09 -3.47
C ALA A 116 -3.70 16.26 -4.52
N ALA A 117 -3.35 16.51 -5.77
CA ALA A 117 -3.66 15.64 -6.90
C ALA A 117 -2.34 15.10 -7.47
N GLY A 118 -2.26 13.80 -7.71
CA GLY A 118 -1.03 13.15 -8.15
C GLY A 118 -1.27 12.17 -9.29
N PHE A 119 -0.25 12.01 -10.08
CA PHE A 119 -0.19 11.08 -11.19
C PHE A 119 1.08 10.25 -11.09
N SER A 120 1.01 8.97 -11.42
CA SER A 120 2.20 8.12 -11.55
C SER A 120 2.34 7.55 -12.95
N THR A 121 3.59 7.36 -13.34
CA THR A 121 3.97 6.51 -14.47
C THR A 121 4.72 5.30 -13.93
N GLU A 122 4.38 4.13 -14.43
CA GLU A 122 4.88 2.87 -13.92
C GLU A 122 5.39 2.00 -15.07
N PHE A 123 6.57 1.43 -14.87
CA PHE A 123 7.18 0.45 -15.76
C PHE A 123 7.32 -0.85 -14.98
N LEU A 124 6.59 -1.86 -15.41
CA LEU A 124 6.58 -3.20 -14.80
C LEU A 124 7.21 -4.19 -15.76
N THR A 125 8.18 -4.96 -15.26
CA THR A 125 8.69 -6.15 -15.95
C THR A 125 8.21 -7.37 -15.18
N ARG A 126 7.54 -8.28 -15.86
CA ARG A 126 7.08 -9.56 -15.30
C ARG A 126 7.82 -10.69 -15.99
N LYS A 127 8.50 -11.53 -15.23
CA LYS A 127 9.30 -12.63 -15.72
C LYS A 127 8.97 -13.93 -15.01
N LEU A 128 8.94 -15.03 -15.77
CA LEU A 128 8.96 -16.39 -15.25
C LEU A 128 10.42 -16.86 -15.09
N ALA A 129 10.71 -17.62 -14.05
CA ALA A 129 12.06 -18.12 -13.81
C ALA A 129 12.51 -19.08 -14.93
N GLN A 130 13.77 -19.00 -15.33
CA GLN A 130 14.36 -19.87 -16.35
C GLN A 130 14.24 -21.35 -16.01
N SER A 131 14.27 -21.70 -14.72
CA SER A 131 14.11 -23.09 -14.24
C SER A 131 12.79 -23.75 -14.63
N VAL A 132 11.78 -22.96 -15.06
CA VAL A 132 10.51 -23.53 -15.56
C VAL A 132 10.72 -24.28 -16.88
N LEU A 133 11.66 -23.84 -17.73
CA LEU A 133 12.02 -24.51 -18.97
C LEU A 133 12.76 -25.87 -18.75
N GLU A 134 13.29 -26.05 -17.53
CA GLU A 134 13.95 -27.31 -17.12
C GLU A 134 12.96 -28.27 -16.44
N SER A 135 11.72 -27.87 -16.26
CA SER A 135 10.68 -28.67 -15.62
C SER A 135 10.28 -29.86 -16.51
N PRO A 136 10.09 -31.07 -15.95
CA PRO A 136 9.54 -32.20 -16.71
C PRO A 136 8.13 -31.95 -17.27
N LEU A 137 7.45 -30.91 -16.80
CA LEU A 137 6.09 -30.50 -17.25
C LEU A 137 6.14 -29.47 -18.38
N TYR A 138 7.33 -28.98 -18.75
CA TYR A 138 7.49 -28.04 -19.84
C TYR A 138 7.49 -28.75 -21.18
N GLU A 139 6.66 -28.32 -22.11
CA GLU A 139 6.66 -28.76 -23.51
C GLU A 139 7.50 -27.80 -24.34
N GLN A 140 8.54 -28.31 -25.01
CA GLN A 140 9.45 -27.53 -25.82
C GLN A 140 8.69 -26.85 -27.00
N GLY A 141 8.83 -25.55 -27.14
CA GLY A 141 8.12 -24.76 -28.16
C GLY A 141 6.80 -24.18 -27.68
N ASP A 142 6.49 -24.21 -26.36
CA ASP A 142 5.38 -23.46 -25.78
C ASP A 142 5.73 -21.97 -25.75
N LEU A 143 5.28 -21.25 -26.78
CA LEU A 143 5.57 -19.83 -26.98
C LEU A 143 5.05 -18.95 -25.83
N ILE A 144 4.01 -19.37 -25.12
CA ILE A 144 3.47 -18.61 -23.97
C ILE A 144 4.44 -18.65 -22.82
N ILE A 145 4.99 -19.83 -22.51
CA ILE A 145 5.97 -20.00 -21.43
C ILE A 145 7.30 -19.34 -21.81
N GLU A 146 7.77 -19.53 -23.04
CA GLU A 146 9.02 -18.92 -23.52
C GLU A 146 8.95 -17.39 -23.49
N ASP A 147 7.85 -16.79 -23.96
CA ASP A 147 7.62 -15.36 -23.89
C ASP A 147 7.51 -14.84 -22.42
N ALA A 148 6.92 -15.62 -21.53
CA ALA A 148 6.87 -15.28 -20.11
C ALA A 148 8.25 -15.34 -19.44
N VAL A 149 9.14 -16.23 -19.87
CA VAL A 149 10.54 -16.31 -19.41
C VAL A 149 11.38 -15.15 -19.96
N ASP A 150 11.18 -14.77 -21.22
CA ASP A 150 11.82 -13.56 -21.81
C ASP A 150 11.38 -12.28 -21.11
N GLY A 151 10.14 -12.26 -20.64
CA GLY A 151 9.59 -11.25 -19.76
C GLY A 151 8.77 -10.20 -20.48
N ASN A 152 7.59 -9.99 -19.93
CA ASN A 152 6.64 -8.97 -20.38
C ASN A 152 6.97 -7.61 -19.77
N LYS A 153 7.09 -6.60 -20.62
CA LYS A 153 7.27 -5.19 -20.22
C LYS A 153 5.95 -4.48 -20.35
N ILE A 154 5.47 -3.92 -19.24
CA ILE A 154 4.15 -3.27 -19.14
C ILE A 154 4.37 -1.82 -18.72
N PHE A 155 3.71 -0.91 -19.42
CA PHE A 155 3.55 0.47 -19.00
C PHE A 155 2.19 0.63 -18.35
N ASP A 156 2.14 1.34 -17.23
CA ASP A 156 0.91 1.64 -16.53
C ASP A 156 0.93 3.05 -15.95
N ALA A 157 -0.22 3.50 -15.47
CA ALA A 157 -0.40 4.79 -14.86
C ALA A 157 -1.40 4.71 -13.71
N SER A 158 -1.26 5.62 -12.75
CA SER A 158 -2.22 5.79 -11.65
C SER A 158 -2.54 7.27 -11.44
N LEU A 159 -3.74 7.55 -10.95
CA LEU A 159 -4.20 8.88 -10.58
C LEU A 159 -4.63 8.87 -9.11
N GLY A 160 -4.21 9.86 -8.34
CA GLY A 160 -4.54 9.96 -6.92
C GLY A 160 -5.01 11.35 -6.53
N PHE A 161 -5.84 11.36 -5.49
CA PHE A 161 -6.25 12.57 -4.75
C PHE A 161 -6.05 12.31 -3.27
N TYR A 162 -5.51 13.29 -2.56
CA TYR A 162 -5.30 13.19 -1.12
C TYR A 162 -5.58 14.54 -0.46
N SER A 163 -6.26 14.52 0.68
CA SER A 163 -6.58 15.74 1.42
C SER A 163 -6.48 15.51 2.91
N THR A 164 -6.05 16.54 3.64
CA THR A 164 -6.12 16.57 5.10
C THR A 164 -6.83 17.83 5.59
N LEU A 165 -7.58 17.66 6.66
CA LEU A 165 -8.19 18.77 7.42
C LEU A 165 -7.50 18.87 8.77
N LYS A 166 -6.90 20.03 9.06
CA LYS A 166 -6.16 20.32 10.31
C LYS A 166 -5.06 19.31 10.62
N ASP A 167 -4.50 18.66 9.58
CA ASP A 167 -3.53 17.56 9.67
C ASP A 167 -3.97 16.35 10.52
N ARG A 168 -5.27 16.26 10.84
CA ARG A 168 -5.87 15.21 11.70
C ARG A 168 -6.79 14.27 10.94
N THR A 169 -7.68 14.82 10.11
CA THR A 169 -8.58 13.99 9.28
C THR A 169 -7.98 13.90 7.89
N PHE A 170 -7.94 12.71 7.32
CA PHE A 170 -7.47 12.53 5.95
C PHE A 170 -8.43 11.70 5.13
N ILE A 171 -8.44 11.96 3.84
CA ILE A 171 -9.13 11.17 2.83
C ILE A 171 -8.23 11.07 1.59
N GLY A 172 -8.14 9.88 1.03
CA GLY A 172 -7.42 9.60 -0.21
C GLY A 172 -8.25 8.76 -1.15
N LEU A 173 -8.17 9.07 -2.44
CA LEU A 173 -8.80 8.31 -3.51
C LEU A 173 -7.74 8.04 -4.58
N THR A 174 -7.56 6.78 -4.96
CA THR A 174 -6.57 6.38 -5.95
C THR A 174 -7.19 5.45 -6.98
N PHE A 175 -6.91 5.71 -8.24
CA PHE A 175 -7.23 4.90 -9.39
C PHE A 175 -5.92 4.36 -9.96
N SER A 176 -5.73 3.06 -9.92
CA SER A 176 -4.54 2.37 -10.44
C SER A 176 -4.90 1.51 -11.64
N ASN A 177 -3.87 1.07 -12.36
CA ASN A 177 -4.03 0.26 -13.57
C ASN A 177 -4.88 0.96 -14.64
N LEU A 178 -4.58 2.24 -14.90
CA LEU A 178 -5.33 3.07 -15.83
C LEU A 178 -5.06 2.71 -17.30
N VAL A 179 -3.86 2.23 -17.61
CA VAL A 179 -3.39 1.97 -18.97
C VAL A 179 -3.16 0.48 -19.19
N VAL A 180 -2.27 -0.17 -18.41
CA VAL A 180 -1.90 -1.59 -18.52
C VAL A 180 -1.60 -1.99 -19.97
N ALA A 181 -0.62 -1.33 -20.57
CA ALA A 181 -0.22 -1.57 -21.96
C ALA A 181 1.08 -2.37 -22.03
N ARG A 182 1.08 -3.49 -22.74
CA ARG A 182 2.31 -4.22 -23.06
C ARG A 182 3.14 -3.40 -24.05
N ILE A 183 4.43 -3.20 -23.76
CA ILE A 183 5.27 -2.27 -24.55
C ILE A 183 5.47 -2.74 -25.99
N GLY A 184 5.41 -4.04 -26.28
CA GLY A 184 5.47 -4.57 -27.65
C GLY A 184 4.19 -4.37 -28.46
N ASP A 185 3.05 -4.17 -27.78
CA ASP A 185 1.71 -4.17 -28.39
C ASP A 185 1.05 -2.78 -28.42
N ILE A 186 1.77 -1.73 -27.97
CA ILE A 186 1.25 -0.35 -27.93
C ILE A 186 0.83 0.14 -29.33
N GLU A 187 1.56 -0.26 -30.38
CA GLU A 187 1.23 0.10 -31.76
C GLU A 187 -0.09 -0.52 -32.24
N SER A 188 -0.49 -1.65 -31.68
CA SER A 188 -1.78 -2.31 -31.99
C SER A 188 -2.97 -1.65 -31.27
N GLY A 189 -2.74 -0.73 -30.33
CA GLY A 189 -3.78 -0.08 -29.55
C GLY A 189 -4.48 -1.02 -28.54
N ASP A 190 -3.93 -2.19 -28.33
CA ASP A 190 -4.48 -3.17 -27.38
C ASP A 190 -4.04 -2.80 -25.95
N THR A 191 -4.92 -2.10 -25.25
CA THR A 191 -4.75 -1.69 -23.86
C THR A 191 -5.87 -2.28 -23.03
N ASP A 192 -5.52 -2.84 -21.87
CA ASP A 192 -6.49 -3.46 -20.94
C ASP A 192 -6.78 -2.57 -19.72
N GLY A 193 -6.36 -1.31 -19.77
CA GLY A 193 -6.55 -0.32 -18.69
C GLY A 193 -7.98 0.21 -18.59
N SER A 194 -8.39 0.61 -17.38
CA SER A 194 -9.68 1.25 -17.12
C SER A 194 -9.62 2.05 -15.82
N LEU A 195 -10.30 3.20 -15.78
CA LEU A 195 -10.42 4.05 -14.57
C LEU A 195 -10.95 3.31 -13.34
N PHE A 196 -11.76 2.28 -13.53
CA PHE A 196 -12.38 1.54 -12.43
C PHE A 196 -11.80 0.14 -12.24
N ARG A 197 -10.66 -0.15 -12.87
CA ARG A 197 -10.03 -1.47 -12.77
C ARG A 197 -9.51 -1.72 -11.36
N PHE A 198 -8.87 -0.73 -10.76
CA PHE A 198 -8.43 -0.80 -9.37
C PHE A 198 -8.64 0.56 -8.69
N VAL A 199 -9.56 0.60 -7.74
CA VAL A 199 -9.92 1.80 -6.98
C VAL A 199 -9.63 1.57 -5.50
N MET A 200 -8.97 2.53 -4.87
CA MET A 200 -8.69 2.55 -3.44
C MET A 200 -9.22 3.85 -2.83
N LEU A 201 -9.96 3.72 -1.74
CA LEU A 201 -10.42 4.83 -0.90
C LEU A 201 -9.87 4.63 0.50
N ASN A 202 -9.09 5.55 1.00
CA ASN A 202 -8.61 5.55 2.37
C ASN A 202 -9.14 6.77 3.13
N PHE A 203 -9.50 6.54 4.40
CA PHE A 203 -10.02 7.56 5.29
C PHE A 203 -9.51 7.30 6.70
N GLY A 204 -9.25 8.36 7.47
CA GLY A 204 -8.89 8.23 8.87
C GLY A 204 -8.92 9.56 9.61
N HIS A 205 -8.85 9.45 10.93
CA HIS A 205 -8.82 10.59 11.82
C HIS A 205 -7.86 10.34 12.97
N GLU A 206 -7.10 11.36 13.38
CA GLU A 206 -6.21 11.31 14.53
C GLU A 206 -6.83 12.07 15.69
N PHE A 207 -7.12 11.34 16.77
CA PHE A 207 -7.55 11.87 18.07
C PHE A 207 -6.33 12.11 18.93
N ASP A 208 -6.15 13.36 19.37
CA ASP A 208 -5.08 13.76 20.28
C ASP A 208 -5.64 13.76 21.71
N ILE A 209 -5.12 12.89 22.56
CA ILE A 209 -5.54 12.73 23.96
C ILE A 209 -4.43 13.31 24.83
N GLU A 210 -4.36 14.65 24.88
CA GLU A 210 -3.28 15.43 25.50
C GLU A 210 -3.01 15.00 26.95
N GLN A 211 -4.04 14.63 27.71
CA GLN A 211 -3.93 14.20 29.10
C GLN A 211 -2.95 13.02 29.30
N TYR A 212 -2.83 12.14 28.29
CA TYR A 212 -2.00 10.94 28.39
C TYR A 212 -0.81 10.97 27.42
N ASN A 213 -0.56 12.12 26.77
CA ASN A 213 0.44 12.21 25.70
C ASN A 213 0.32 11.05 24.68
N PHE A 214 -0.92 10.80 24.27
CA PHE A 214 -1.32 9.68 23.44
C PHE A 214 -2.15 10.15 22.27
N LYS A 215 -1.86 9.63 21.07
CA LYS A 215 -2.68 9.84 19.89
C LYS A 215 -3.24 8.51 19.42
N LEU A 216 -4.51 8.52 19.03
CA LEU A 216 -5.20 7.36 18.48
C LEU A 216 -5.65 7.67 17.06
N ARG A 217 -5.25 6.85 16.08
CA ARG A 217 -5.57 7.05 14.68
C ARG A 217 -6.28 5.83 14.08
N PRO A 218 -7.61 5.73 14.19
CA PRO A 218 -8.38 4.80 13.39
C PRO A 218 -8.34 5.19 11.92
N SER A 219 -8.27 4.19 11.04
CA SER A 219 -8.35 4.38 9.60
C SER A 219 -8.97 3.18 8.90
N LEU A 220 -9.50 3.44 7.71
CA LEU A 220 -10.15 2.47 6.86
C LEU A 220 -9.58 2.61 5.45
N LEU A 221 -9.12 1.51 4.87
CA LEU A 221 -8.86 1.40 3.44
C LEU A 221 -9.89 0.47 2.83
N VAL A 222 -10.52 0.96 1.80
CA VAL A 222 -11.45 0.19 0.97
C VAL A 222 -10.84 0.05 -0.40
N GLN A 223 -10.76 -1.17 -0.91
CA GLN A 223 -10.22 -1.41 -2.24
C GLN A 223 -11.12 -2.34 -3.06
N ARG A 224 -11.28 -1.96 -4.32
CA ARG A 224 -11.99 -2.72 -5.32
C ARG A 224 -11.09 -2.96 -6.52
N ILE A 225 -10.81 -4.21 -6.82
CA ILE A 225 -10.17 -4.65 -8.05
C ILE A 225 -11.26 -5.26 -8.92
N LYS A 226 -11.25 -4.94 -10.22
CA LYS A 226 -12.20 -5.53 -11.19
C LYS A 226 -12.14 -7.06 -11.09
N ASP A 227 -13.31 -7.70 -11.13
CA ASP A 227 -13.48 -9.15 -11.09
C ASP A 227 -12.94 -9.83 -9.81
N LYS A 228 -12.67 -9.05 -8.74
CA LYS A 228 -12.28 -9.56 -7.41
C LYS A 228 -13.27 -9.13 -6.34
N PRO A 229 -13.39 -9.92 -5.25
CA PRO A 229 -14.16 -9.51 -4.09
C PRO A 229 -13.65 -8.19 -3.50
N PHE A 230 -14.57 -7.42 -2.96
CA PHE A 230 -14.29 -6.21 -2.22
C PHE A 230 -13.44 -6.51 -0.98
N GLN A 231 -12.46 -5.66 -0.69
CA GLN A 231 -11.63 -5.74 0.50
C GLN A 231 -11.71 -4.45 1.31
N ALA A 232 -11.77 -4.60 2.64
CA ALA A 232 -11.73 -3.49 3.58
C ALA A 232 -10.72 -3.80 4.69
N ASP A 233 -9.80 -2.86 4.93
CA ASP A 233 -8.78 -2.94 5.97
C ASP A 233 -9.06 -1.88 7.03
N PHE A 234 -9.39 -2.32 8.24
CA PHE A 234 -9.56 -1.47 9.42
C PHE A 234 -8.24 -1.42 10.18
N ASN A 235 -7.74 -0.22 10.44
CA ASN A 235 -6.48 -0.03 11.16
C ASN A 235 -6.71 0.85 12.38
N LEU A 236 -6.04 0.54 13.46
CA LEU A 236 -5.99 1.33 14.67
C LEU A 236 -4.54 1.51 15.08
N LEU A 237 -4.03 2.74 15.02
CA LEU A 237 -2.69 3.08 15.46
C LEU A 237 -2.74 3.93 16.73
N GLY A 238 -1.92 3.58 17.69
CA GLY A 238 -1.63 4.38 18.88
C GLY A 238 -0.21 4.92 18.82
N SER A 239 -0.04 6.23 19.06
CA SER A 239 1.27 6.88 19.20
C SER A 239 1.47 7.33 20.63
N PHE A 240 2.61 6.99 21.23
CA PHE A 240 2.95 7.22 22.61
C PHE A 240 4.28 7.97 22.72
N ILE A 241 4.53 8.62 23.86
CA ILE A 241 5.82 9.23 24.22
C ILE A 241 6.28 10.20 23.11
N ASP A 242 5.47 11.21 22.81
CA ASP A 242 5.72 12.21 21.77
C ASP A 242 5.96 11.58 20.37
N ASP A 243 5.11 10.64 20.00
CA ASP A 243 5.18 9.87 18.74
C ASP A 243 6.44 8.97 18.59
N LYS A 244 7.20 8.73 19.65
CA LYS A 244 8.41 7.89 19.60
C LYS A 244 8.12 6.41 19.56
N LEU A 245 7.03 5.97 20.20
CA LEU A 245 6.57 4.59 20.18
C LEU A 245 5.23 4.50 19.47
N ILE A 246 5.13 3.60 18.51
CA ILE A 246 3.93 3.33 17.73
C ILE A 246 3.52 1.88 17.97
N ALA A 247 2.26 1.66 18.29
CA ALA A 247 1.67 0.32 18.32
C ALA A 247 0.36 0.33 17.52
N GLY A 248 0.05 -0.77 16.85
CA GLY A 248 -1.13 -0.83 16.02
C GLY A 248 -1.71 -2.23 15.88
N ALA A 249 -2.98 -2.26 15.51
CA ALA A 249 -3.67 -3.47 15.10
C ALA A 249 -4.43 -3.20 13.80
N SER A 250 -4.53 -4.21 12.96
CA SER A 250 -5.28 -4.17 11.71
C SER A 250 -6.18 -5.39 11.58
N TYR A 251 -7.33 -5.19 10.94
CA TYR A 251 -8.24 -6.25 10.55
C TYR A 251 -8.60 -6.10 9.08
N ARG A 252 -8.25 -7.09 8.29
CA ARG A 252 -8.56 -7.16 6.86
C ARG A 252 -9.77 -8.03 6.63
N ALA A 253 -10.84 -7.45 6.10
CA ALA A 253 -12.04 -8.15 5.68
C ALA A 253 -12.02 -8.39 4.16
N GLY A 254 -12.51 -9.53 3.71
CA GLY A 254 -12.46 -9.99 2.30
C GLY A 254 -11.22 -10.84 2.03
N LEU A 255 -11.18 -11.48 0.85
CA LEU A 255 -10.05 -12.28 0.31
C LEU A 255 -9.31 -13.16 1.36
N GLY A 256 -10.08 -13.87 2.20
CA GLY A 256 -9.54 -14.78 3.22
C GLY A 256 -9.31 -14.17 4.60
N GLY A 257 -9.37 -12.86 4.72
CA GLY A 257 -9.23 -12.15 6.00
C GLY A 257 -7.84 -12.27 6.64
N ALA A 258 -7.48 -11.28 7.46
CA ALA A 258 -6.26 -11.32 8.26
C ALA A 258 -6.38 -10.38 9.47
N VAL A 259 -5.62 -10.69 10.53
CA VAL A 259 -5.35 -9.76 11.63
C VAL A 259 -3.86 -9.46 11.65
N GLY A 260 -3.50 -8.20 11.80
CA GLY A 260 -2.13 -7.74 11.89
C GLY A 260 -1.87 -7.01 13.21
N LEU A 261 -0.66 -7.13 13.71
CA LEU A 261 -0.13 -6.34 14.82
C LEU A 261 1.09 -5.57 14.33
N LEU A 262 1.23 -4.33 14.73
CA LEU A 262 2.33 -3.45 14.36
C LEU A 262 2.99 -2.87 15.61
N LEU A 263 4.32 -2.82 15.58
CA LEU A 263 5.14 -2.07 16.51
C LEU A 263 6.12 -1.22 15.73
N GLY A 264 6.41 -0.03 16.23
CA GLY A 264 7.34 0.86 15.57
C GLY A 264 7.91 1.93 16.48
N THR A 265 8.95 2.59 15.99
CA THR A 265 9.60 3.71 16.68
C THR A 265 9.98 4.81 15.71
N ASN A 266 9.84 6.06 16.17
CA ASN A 266 10.32 7.25 15.48
C ASN A 266 11.36 7.95 16.37
N ILE A 267 12.62 7.96 15.93
CA ILE A 267 13.72 8.58 16.67
C ILE A 267 14.37 9.59 15.73
N ASP A 268 14.19 10.87 15.98
CA ASP A 268 14.67 11.99 15.17
C ASP A 268 14.30 11.84 13.68
N VAL A 269 15.27 11.51 12.84
CA VAL A 269 15.07 11.30 11.40
C VAL A 269 14.78 9.84 11.04
N PHE A 270 14.98 8.93 11.96
CA PHE A 270 14.89 7.50 11.74
C PHE A 270 13.52 6.97 12.15
N ARG A 271 12.93 6.14 11.31
CA ARG A 271 11.68 5.42 11.57
C ARG A 271 11.87 3.93 11.29
N LEU A 272 11.40 3.11 12.21
CA LEU A 272 11.41 1.65 12.08
C LEU A 272 10.02 1.12 12.46
N TYR A 273 9.45 0.29 11.59
CA TYR A 273 8.18 -0.38 11.84
C TYR A 273 8.32 -1.85 11.51
N TYR A 274 7.68 -2.67 12.31
CA TYR A 274 7.55 -4.10 12.10
C TYR A 274 6.09 -4.49 12.28
N SER A 275 5.56 -5.30 11.37
CA SER A 275 4.25 -5.92 11.55
C SER A 275 4.30 -7.42 11.33
N TYR A 276 3.34 -8.09 11.99
CA TYR A 276 3.08 -9.49 11.89
C TYR A 276 1.61 -9.72 11.58
N ASP A 277 1.30 -10.38 10.45
CA ASP A 277 -0.08 -10.65 10.03
C ASP A 277 -0.35 -12.16 10.05
N LEU A 278 -1.51 -12.51 10.63
CA LEU A 278 -2.10 -13.84 10.63
C LEU A 278 -3.31 -13.86 9.69
N THR A 279 -3.32 -14.76 8.72
CA THR A 279 -4.47 -14.96 7.82
C THR A 279 -5.44 -15.98 8.39
N PHE A 280 -6.75 -15.83 8.11
CA PHE A 280 -7.78 -16.82 8.50
C PHE A 280 -7.94 -17.95 7.49
N GLN A 281 -7.14 -17.96 6.44
CA GLN A 281 -7.13 -19.05 5.47
C GLN A 281 -6.51 -20.32 6.05
N SER A 282 -6.91 -21.47 5.53
CA SER A 282 -6.39 -22.78 5.98
C SER A 282 -4.87 -22.93 5.81
N VAL A 283 -4.27 -22.16 4.89
CA VAL A 283 -2.82 -22.12 4.68
C VAL A 283 -2.05 -21.65 5.93
N GLN A 284 -2.69 -20.90 6.83
CA GLN A 284 -2.08 -20.43 8.08
C GLN A 284 -1.59 -21.58 8.97
N LYS A 285 -2.20 -22.76 8.88
CA LYS A 285 -1.79 -23.95 9.66
C LYS A 285 -0.40 -24.48 9.25
N TYR A 286 0.09 -24.08 8.08
CA TYR A 286 1.30 -24.61 7.46
C TYR A 286 2.39 -23.54 7.27
N ASN A 287 2.18 -22.34 7.79
CA ASN A 287 3.15 -21.23 7.65
C ASN A 287 3.29 -20.43 8.94
N GLY A 288 4.38 -19.68 9.06
CA GLY A 288 4.71 -18.85 10.20
C GLY A 288 4.09 -17.44 10.16
N GLY A 289 3.08 -17.19 9.30
CA GLY A 289 2.49 -15.87 9.14
C GLY A 289 3.22 -14.99 8.14
N THR A 290 2.87 -13.70 8.13
CA THR A 290 3.45 -12.70 7.24
C THR A 290 4.16 -11.64 8.05
N HIS A 291 5.40 -11.33 7.69
CA HIS A 291 6.24 -10.33 8.34
C HIS A 291 6.50 -9.18 7.40
N GLU A 292 6.40 -7.96 7.91
CA GLU A 292 6.76 -6.76 7.16
C GLU A 292 7.64 -5.84 8.02
N VAL A 293 8.70 -5.32 7.42
CA VAL A 293 9.60 -4.33 8.01
C VAL A 293 9.62 -3.09 7.11
N THR A 294 9.50 -1.92 7.71
CA THR A 294 9.72 -0.63 7.06
C THR A 294 10.80 0.14 7.80
N ILE A 295 11.80 0.60 7.07
CA ILE A 295 12.83 1.52 7.55
C ILE A 295 12.69 2.80 6.74
N ALA A 296 12.61 3.95 7.40
CA ALA A 296 12.55 5.23 6.71
C ALA A 296 13.45 6.28 7.39
N PHE A 297 13.94 7.20 6.57
CA PHE A 297 14.73 8.35 6.99
C PHE A 297 14.06 9.60 6.48
N ASP A 298 13.70 10.51 7.39
CA ASP A 298 13.11 11.80 7.09
C ASP A 298 14.18 12.88 7.14
N PHE A 299 14.33 13.59 6.03
CA PHE A 299 15.23 14.73 5.93
C PHE A 299 14.41 16.01 5.91
N ASN A 300 14.61 16.88 6.89
CA ASN A 300 13.93 18.16 6.92
C ASN A 300 14.46 19.09 5.83
N GLY A 301 13.60 19.53 4.94
CA GLY A 301 13.85 20.67 4.05
C GLY A 301 13.85 22.00 4.82
N GLY A 302 14.75 22.16 5.76
CA GLY A 302 15.16 23.48 6.29
C GLY A 302 14.15 24.31 7.09
N LYS A 303 13.01 23.79 7.55
CA LYS A 303 12.12 24.50 8.47
C LYS A 303 12.14 23.86 9.85
N LYS A 304 12.62 24.64 10.85
CA LYS A 304 12.54 24.31 12.27
C LYS A 304 11.10 23.92 12.62
N ARG A 305 10.92 22.76 13.29
CA ARG A 305 9.69 22.43 14.02
C ARG A 305 9.24 23.68 14.79
N PHE A 306 7.98 24.03 14.69
CA PHE A 306 7.38 25.06 15.54
C PHE A 306 7.57 24.62 16.99
N ASP A 307 8.46 25.30 17.70
CA ASP A 307 8.67 25.09 19.14
C ASP A 307 7.44 25.64 19.87
N ARG A 308 6.59 24.73 20.32
CA ARG A 308 5.40 25.04 21.14
C ARG A 308 5.76 25.44 22.58
N SER A 309 7.05 25.58 22.92
CA SER A 309 7.52 25.82 24.28
C SER A 309 7.70 27.31 24.64
N GLN A 310 7.26 28.28 23.81
CA GLN A 310 7.24 29.67 24.25
C GLN A 310 5.88 30.04 24.85
N PRO A 311 5.76 30.17 26.18
CA PRO A 311 4.59 30.77 26.80
C PRO A 311 4.52 32.24 26.40
N ASN A 312 3.34 32.68 25.93
CA ASN A 312 3.04 34.08 25.64
C ASN A 312 3.46 34.98 26.80
N GLY A 313 4.58 35.66 26.65
CA GLY A 313 4.96 36.78 27.52
C GLY A 313 3.95 37.88 27.34
N ARG A 314 3.10 38.09 28.32
CA ARG A 314 2.32 39.31 28.51
C ARG A 314 3.26 40.49 28.63
N LYS A 315 3.08 41.48 27.80
CA LYS A 315 3.16 42.88 28.18
C LYS A 315 1.96 43.62 27.61
#